data_fefceaa05c381f578785c73484e269b7
#
_entry.id   fefceaa05c381f578785c73484e269b7
#
_cell.length_a   1.000
_cell.length_b   1.000
_cell.length_c   1.000
_cell.angle_alpha   90.00
_cell.angle_beta   90.00
_cell.angle_gamma   90.00
#
_symmetry.space_group_name_H-M   'P 1'
#
loop_
_entity.id
_entity.type
_entity.pdbx_description
1 polymer ?
#
loop_
_entity_poly.entity_id
_entity_poly.type
_entity_poly.pdbx_seq_one_letter_code
_entity_poly.pdbx_strand_id
1 'polypeptide(L)'
;MFKPKKSRNRRKEPPLAEGRKAVRGNVETTEPLRLGFAVKILGRQNLKSNDSRRWRQNPHLRVSLGYLERIFDYLAANDIRMYRMSSDIAPYITHPDFTQFHGQIEECRDELRALGRRARKGKLRLSFHPSQFIVLNSPDPVLVQKSIADLAAQAEMLDRMELGSEAVVVVHAGGTYGDVDEGCNRWIKTYRTLSPKIRRRLVLENDDSRYSAADVLKIHDATGVPLIFDHQHFLCYNPQGLDLGPTVRKFMGSWPAKVRPKIHFSSPRTELRELKRRDRKTRKSTLVLQPPVWTGHADFCHPFEFITLMRALEGAEFDVMLEAKSKDLALLRLRRDLQRYAPAVAVRFGLPALRHIPDESRTILVEENALEAAAMRSSRNAG
;
A
#
# COMPACT_ATOMS: atom_id res chain seq x y z
N MET A 1 17.05 -63.89 50.37
CA MET A 1 16.87 -64.84 49.25
C MET A 1 15.47 -64.67 48.69
N PHE A 2 15.29 -63.85 47.67
CA PHE A 2 14.03 -63.77 46.89
C PHE A 2 14.37 -63.54 45.43
N LYS A 3 14.00 -64.49 44.59
CA LYS A 3 14.18 -64.41 43.12
C LYS A 3 13.07 -63.63 42.51
N PRO A 4 13.30 -62.79 41.47
CA PRO A 4 12.20 -62.11 40.72
C PRO A 4 11.67 -62.98 39.56
N LYS A 5 10.35 -63.04 39.43
CA LYS A 5 9.66 -63.69 38.34
C LYS A 5 9.63 -62.72 37.12
N LYS A 6 10.08 -63.19 35.93
CA LYS A 6 9.89 -62.57 34.62
C LYS A 6 8.47 -62.85 34.13
N SER A 7 7.72 -61.80 33.77
CA SER A 7 6.56 -61.92 32.90
C SER A 7 6.77 -61.03 31.66
N ARG A 8 6.88 -61.69 30.51
CA ARG A 8 6.90 -61.07 29.17
C ARG A 8 5.47 -60.91 28.72
N ASN A 9 4.98 -59.69 28.62
CA ASN A 9 3.75 -59.35 27.87
C ASN A 9 4.15 -58.67 26.56
N ARG A 10 4.13 -59.42 25.44
CA ARG A 10 4.26 -58.87 24.08
C ARG A 10 2.91 -58.32 23.70
N ARG A 11 2.78 -57.00 23.63
CA ARG A 11 1.66 -56.35 22.92
C ARG A 11 1.94 -56.44 21.43
N LYS A 12 0.98 -57.02 20.68
CA LYS A 12 0.97 -57.03 19.22
C LYS A 12 0.63 -55.64 18.73
N GLU A 13 1.47 -55.09 17.83
CA GLU A 13 1.15 -53.89 17.09
C GLU A 13 0.06 -54.17 16.03
N PRO A 14 -0.90 -53.22 15.81
CA PRO A 14 -1.87 -53.36 14.74
C PRO A 14 -1.21 -53.09 13.37
N PRO A 15 -1.76 -53.66 12.27
CA PRO A 15 -1.21 -53.54 10.94
C PRO A 15 -1.38 -52.12 10.38
N LEU A 16 -0.33 -51.67 9.68
CA LEU A 16 -0.31 -50.42 8.93
C LEU A 16 -1.42 -50.40 7.88
N ALA A 17 -2.28 -49.41 7.94
CA ALA A 17 -3.36 -49.20 6.97
C ALA A 17 -2.76 -48.76 5.62
N GLU A 18 -2.99 -49.59 4.60
CA GLU A 18 -2.68 -49.30 3.19
C GLU A 18 -3.51 -48.12 2.66
N GLY A 19 -2.82 -47.26 1.91
CA GLY A 19 -3.37 -46.60 0.74
C GLY A 19 -4.48 -45.56 0.95
N ARG A 20 -4.19 -44.37 1.48
CA ARG A 20 -4.99 -43.17 1.10
C ARG A 20 -4.62 -42.74 -0.29
N LYS A 21 -5.40 -43.13 -1.30
CA LYS A 21 -5.40 -42.49 -2.62
C LYS A 21 -5.57 -40.98 -2.43
N ALA A 22 -4.60 -40.21 -2.85
CA ALA A 22 -4.72 -38.75 -2.93
C ALA A 22 -5.90 -38.40 -3.86
N VAL A 23 -6.95 -37.89 -3.25
CA VAL A 23 -8.04 -37.24 -4.00
C VAL A 23 -7.42 -35.98 -4.61
N ARG A 24 -7.15 -36.02 -5.91
CA ARG A 24 -6.88 -34.83 -6.72
C ARG A 24 -8.21 -34.06 -6.81
N GLY A 25 -8.53 -33.26 -5.78
CA GLY A 25 -9.53 -32.24 -5.90
C GLY A 25 -9.03 -31.23 -6.95
N ASN A 26 -9.87 -30.91 -7.92
CA ASN A 26 -9.69 -29.74 -8.77
C ASN A 26 -9.57 -28.52 -7.85
N VAL A 27 -8.35 -28.07 -7.60
CA VAL A 27 -8.11 -26.77 -7.01
C VAL A 27 -8.50 -25.78 -8.10
N GLU A 28 -9.70 -25.18 -8.01
CA GLU A 28 -9.97 -23.94 -8.72
C GLU A 28 -8.80 -23.01 -8.38
N THR A 29 -7.97 -22.74 -9.37
CA THR A 29 -6.80 -21.86 -9.21
C THR A 29 -7.33 -20.46 -9.04
N THR A 30 -7.51 -20.04 -7.78
CA THR A 30 -7.77 -18.64 -7.46
C THR A 30 -6.63 -17.80 -8.01
N GLU A 31 -6.97 -16.65 -8.62
CA GLU A 31 -5.92 -15.74 -9.14
C GLU A 31 -4.92 -15.40 -8.03
N PRO A 32 -3.61 -15.38 -8.32
CA PRO A 32 -2.59 -15.05 -7.33
C PRO A 32 -2.87 -13.73 -6.62
N LEU A 33 -2.48 -13.62 -5.36
CA LEU A 33 -2.49 -12.38 -4.61
C LEU A 33 -1.55 -11.37 -5.28
N ARG A 34 -1.88 -10.08 -5.21
CA ARG A 34 -1.05 -9.03 -5.80
C ARG A 34 -0.19 -8.36 -4.74
N LEU A 35 1.09 -8.15 -5.07
CA LEU A 35 1.96 -7.20 -4.36
C LEU A 35 2.06 -5.93 -5.19
N GLY A 36 1.87 -4.78 -4.55
CA GLY A 36 1.98 -3.46 -5.18
C GLY A 36 2.86 -2.51 -4.39
N PHE A 37 3.19 -1.39 -5.00
CA PHE A 37 3.93 -0.30 -4.38
C PHE A 37 3.37 1.07 -4.80
N ALA A 38 3.90 2.15 -4.18
CA ALA A 38 3.33 3.48 -4.33
C ALA A 38 4.21 4.46 -5.11
N VAL A 39 3.65 5.07 -6.12
CA VAL A 39 4.02 6.32 -6.80
C VAL A 39 5.34 6.28 -7.56
N LYS A 40 6.48 6.30 -6.88
CA LYS A 40 7.80 6.45 -7.53
C LYS A 40 8.36 5.10 -7.94
N ILE A 41 9.00 5.06 -9.11
CA ILE A 41 9.85 3.96 -9.56
C ILE A 41 11.29 4.41 -9.38
N LEU A 42 12.04 3.69 -8.54
CA LEU A 42 13.43 3.98 -8.22
C LEU A 42 14.39 3.13 -9.06
N GLY A 43 13.97 1.93 -9.45
CA GLY A 43 14.77 1.01 -10.27
C GLY A 43 14.91 1.42 -11.74
N ARG A 44 14.33 2.56 -12.16
CA ARG A 44 14.48 3.10 -13.51
C ARG A 44 14.67 4.61 -13.47
N GLN A 45 15.83 5.05 -13.94
CA GLN A 45 16.14 6.48 -14.00
C GLN A 45 15.18 7.25 -14.91
N ASN A 46 14.91 8.51 -14.55
CA ASN A 46 14.11 9.46 -15.32
C ASN A 46 12.64 9.06 -15.57
N LEU A 47 12.11 8.06 -14.84
CA LEU A 47 10.71 7.72 -14.88
C LEU A 47 9.94 8.51 -13.80
N LYS A 48 9.31 9.62 -14.21
CA LYS A 48 8.50 10.46 -13.32
C LYS A 48 7.11 9.85 -13.12
N SER A 49 6.48 10.14 -11.97
CA SER A 49 5.13 9.68 -11.63
C SER A 49 4.02 10.67 -11.98
N ASN A 50 4.37 11.94 -12.17
CA ASN A 50 3.44 13.03 -12.50
C ASN A 50 4.19 14.24 -13.06
N ASP A 51 3.46 15.17 -13.66
CA ASP A 51 3.99 16.46 -14.09
C ASP A 51 4.08 17.42 -12.89
N SER A 52 5.27 17.50 -12.29
CA SER A 52 5.54 18.31 -11.11
C SER A 52 6.01 19.74 -11.42
N ARG A 53 5.84 20.22 -12.66
CA ARG A 53 6.18 21.60 -13.04
C ARG A 53 5.29 22.59 -12.26
N ARG A 54 5.83 23.78 -12.02
CA ARG A 54 5.05 24.84 -11.36
C ARG A 54 4.00 25.40 -12.33
N TRP A 55 2.92 25.97 -11.79
CA TRP A 55 1.78 26.50 -12.57
C TRP A 55 2.18 27.43 -13.73
N ARG A 56 3.23 28.25 -13.56
CA ARG A 56 3.77 29.14 -14.62
C ARG A 56 4.36 28.41 -15.83
N GLN A 57 4.68 27.13 -15.70
CA GLN A 57 5.20 26.27 -16.76
C GLN A 57 4.10 25.44 -17.41
N ASN A 58 2.86 25.76 -17.09
CA ASN A 58 1.67 25.12 -17.63
C ASN A 58 1.72 23.57 -17.53
N PRO A 59 1.80 22.99 -16.31
CA PRO A 59 1.76 21.55 -16.15
C PRO A 59 0.41 20.99 -16.55
N HIS A 60 0.38 19.73 -17.01
CA HIS A 60 -0.87 19.16 -17.53
C HIS A 60 -0.98 17.67 -17.28
N LEU A 61 -2.20 17.18 -17.02
CA LEU A 61 -2.53 15.77 -16.85
C LEU A 61 -2.01 14.90 -18.02
N ARG A 62 -2.12 15.37 -19.26
CA ARG A 62 -1.63 14.64 -20.45
C ARG A 62 -0.16 14.27 -20.35
N VAL A 63 0.69 15.14 -19.80
CA VAL A 63 2.11 14.84 -19.57
C VAL A 63 2.28 13.74 -18.50
N SER A 64 1.49 13.81 -17.43
CA SER A 64 1.45 12.77 -16.40
C SER A 64 0.98 11.42 -16.95
N LEU A 65 -0.03 11.42 -17.84
CA LEU A 65 -0.51 10.19 -18.48
C LEU A 65 0.55 9.55 -19.38
N GLY A 66 1.36 10.35 -20.09
CA GLY A 66 2.50 9.83 -20.83
C GLY A 66 3.60 9.22 -19.92
N TYR A 67 3.74 9.71 -18.69
CA TYR A 67 4.58 9.01 -17.69
C TYR A 67 3.93 7.72 -17.21
N LEU A 68 2.63 7.72 -16.99
CA LEU A 68 1.88 6.54 -16.55
C LEU A 68 1.91 5.40 -17.58
N GLU A 69 1.89 5.71 -18.87
CA GLU A 69 2.11 4.71 -19.94
C GLU A 69 3.44 3.97 -19.76
N ARG A 70 4.52 4.72 -19.59
CA ARG A 70 5.87 4.14 -19.38
C ARG A 70 5.97 3.39 -18.04
N ILE A 71 5.24 3.83 -17.03
CA ILE A 71 5.11 3.10 -15.77
C ILE A 71 4.42 1.76 -16.02
N PHE A 72 3.34 1.72 -16.80
CA PHE A 72 2.66 0.45 -17.14
C PHE A 72 3.58 -0.51 -17.90
N ASP A 73 4.48 -0.01 -18.78
CA ASP A 73 5.51 -0.85 -19.43
C ASP A 73 6.44 -1.46 -18.39
N TYR A 74 6.91 -0.65 -17.44
CA TYR A 74 7.78 -1.11 -16.36
C TYR A 74 7.08 -2.16 -15.48
N LEU A 75 5.83 -1.91 -15.08
CA LEU A 75 5.04 -2.84 -14.26
C LEU A 75 4.84 -4.17 -14.98
N ALA A 76 4.51 -4.15 -16.27
CA ALA A 76 4.33 -5.34 -17.09
C ALA A 76 5.64 -6.14 -17.23
N ALA A 77 6.76 -5.47 -17.49
CA ALA A 77 8.08 -6.09 -17.60
C ALA A 77 8.54 -6.79 -16.31
N ASN A 78 8.04 -6.35 -15.15
CA ASN A 78 8.36 -6.91 -13.83
C ASN A 78 7.22 -7.77 -13.23
N ASP A 79 6.18 -8.09 -14.00
CA ASP A 79 4.97 -8.80 -13.55
C ASP A 79 4.36 -8.18 -12.25
N ILE A 80 4.28 -6.85 -12.19
CA ILE A 80 3.68 -6.13 -11.07
C ILE A 80 2.25 -5.74 -11.46
N ARG A 81 1.25 -6.30 -10.75
CA ARG A 81 -0.17 -6.15 -11.10
C ARG A 81 -0.96 -5.29 -10.12
N MET A 82 -0.30 -4.51 -9.29
CA MET A 82 -0.93 -3.50 -8.44
C MET A 82 -0.03 -2.29 -8.26
N TYR A 83 -0.61 -1.09 -8.43
CA TYR A 83 0.13 0.15 -8.36
C TYR A 83 -0.74 1.28 -7.80
N ARG A 84 -0.16 2.10 -6.92
CA ARG A 84 -0.77 3.33 -6.42
C ARG A 84 -0.23 4.52 -7.19
N MET A 85 -1.10 5.17 -7.95
CA MET A 85 -0.78 6.36 -8.74
C MET A 85 -0.50 7.57 -7.84
N SER A 86 0.22 8.55 -8.36
CA SER A 86 0.40 9.85 -7.69
C SER A 86 -0.94 10.57 -7.57
N SER A 87 -1.24 11.10 -6.40
CA SER A 87 -2.43 11.92 -6.18
C SER A 87 -2.35 13.27 -6.92
N ASP A 88 -1.13 13.71 -7.26
CA ASP A 88 -0.84 14.94 -8.00
C ASP A 88 -0.74 14.70 -9.52
N ILE A 89 -1.35 13.61 -10.03
CA ILE A 89 -1.28 13.26 -11.45
C ILE A 89 -1.93 14.32 -12.34
N ALA A 90 -3.00 14.97 -11.85
CA ALA A 90 -3.65 16.12 -12.48
C ALA A 90 -3.27 17.42 -11.74
N PRO A 91 -2.23 18.14 -12.18
CA PRO A 91 -1.70 19.29 -11.46
C PRO A 91 -2.75 20.40 -11.32
N TYR A 92 -2.92 20.94 -10.12
CA TYR A 92 -3.81 22.08 -9.81
C TYR A 92 -5.28 21.87 -10.18
N ILE A 93 -5.75 20.64 -10.40
CA ILE A 93 -7.10 20.32 -10.90
C ILE A 93 -8.23 20.91 -10.05
N THR A 94 -8.00 21.09 -8.75
CA THR A 94 -8.98 21.61 -7.78
C THR A 94 -8.55 22.93 -7.14
N HIS A 95 -7.44 23.53 -7.61
CA HIS A 95 -6.90 24.74 -6.99
C HIS A 95 -7.82 25.95 -7.30
N PRO A 96 -8.34 26.67 -6.29
CA PRO A 96 -9.36 27.69 -6.51
C PRO A 96 -8.90 28.85 -7.39
N ASP A 97 -7.61 29.23 -7.31
CA ASP A 97 -7.06 30.38 -8.03
C ASP A 97 -6.57 30.04 -9.44
N PHE A 98 -6.54 28.76 -9.82
CA PHE A 98 -5.97 28.30 -11.09
C PHE A 98 -7.02 27.58 -11.94
N THR A 99 -8.13 28.23 -12.22
CA THR A 99 -9.28 27.68 -12.94
C THR A 99 -8.94 27.13 -14.33
N GLN A 100 -7.87 27.64 -14.97
CA GLN A 100 -7.38 27.15 -16.26
C GLN A 100 -6.94 25.67 -16.24
N PHE A 101 -6.74 25.07 -15.04
CA PHE A 101 -6.38 23.66 -14.91
C PHE A 101 -7.57 22.73 -14.63
N HIS A 102 -8.78 23.25 -14.43
CA HIS A 102 -9.93 22.44 -14.00
C HIS A 102 -10.48 21.52 -15.10
N GLY A 103 -10.27 21.83 -16.38
CA GLY A 103 -10.78 21.05 -17.53
C GLY A 103 -10.00 19.79 -17.87
N GLN A 104 -8.81 19.55 -17.28
CA GLN A 104 -7.83 18.56 -17.71
C GLN A 104 -8.37 17.12 -17.79
N ILE A 105 -9.30 16.71 -16.92
CA ILE A 105 -9.85 15.33 -16.93
C ILE A 105 -10.70 15.12 -18.20
N GLU A 106 -11.51 16.09 -18.55
CA GLU A 106 -12.32 16.00 -19.78
C GLU A 106 -11.45 16.11 -21.03
N GLU A 107 -10.47 17.00 -21.05
CA GLU A 107 -9.51 17.16 -22.14
C GLU A 107 -8.67 15.90 -22.39
N CYS A 108 -8.46 15.08 -21.36
CA CYS A 108 -7.68 13.83 -21.43
C CYS A 108 -8.58 12.58 -21.36
N ARG A 109 -9.86 12.69 -21.68
CA ARG A 109 -10.84 11.60 -21.57
C ARG A 109 -10.42 10.35 -22.35
N ASP A 110 -9.94 10.52 -23.56
CA ASP A 110 -9.60 9.40 -24.44
C ASP A 110 -8.29 8.71 -24.02
N GLU A 111 -7.32 9.49 -23.55
CA GLU A 111 -6.07 8.96 -22.97
C GLU A 111 -6.34 8.18 -21.68
N LEU A 112 -7.19 8.71 -20.79
CA LEU A 112 -7.61 8.00 -19.58
C LEU A 112 -8.30 6.68 -19.92
N ARG A 113 -9.23 6.68 -20.88
CA ARG A 113 -9.91 5.47 -21.35
C ARG A 113 -8.91 4.47 -21.96
N ALA A 114 -7.93 4.92 -22.74
CA ALA A 114 -6.91 4.08 -23.33
C ALA A 114 -6.04 3.39 -22.24
N LEU A 115 -5.59 4.16 -21.24
CA LEU A 115 -4.85 3.62 -20.08
C LEU A 115 -5.71 2.63 -19.27
N GLY A 116 -6.98 2.93 -19.09
CA GLY A 116 -7.91 2.03 -18.43
C GLY A 116 -8.08 0.68 -19.15
N ARG A 117 -8.22 0.69 -20.49
CA ARG A 117 -8.23 -0.55 -21.29
C ARG A 117 -6.95 -1.35 -21.10
N ARG A 118 -5.81 -0.66 -21.08
CA ARG A 118 -4.50 -1.28 -20.86
C ARG A 118 -4.38 -1.87 -19.45
N ALA A 119 -4.83 -1.16 -18.42
CA ALA A 119 -4.85 -1.66 -17.04
C ALA A 119 -5.72 -2.91 -16.91
N ARG A 120 -6.94 -2.92 -17.47
CA ARG A 120 -7.83 -4.09 -17.46
C ARG A 120 -7.21 -5.28 -18.20
N LYS A 121 -6.64 -5.07 -19.38
CA LYS A 121 -5.96 -6.13 -20.15
C LYS A 121 -4.81 -6.75 -19.36
N GLY A 122 -4.02 -5.94 -18.64
CA GLY A 122 -2.90 -6.37 -17.80
C GLY A 122 -3.32 -6.85 -16.40
N LYS A 123 -4.63 -6.90 -16.08
CA LYS A 123 -5.16 -7.19 -14.73
C LYS A 123 -4.48 -6.33 -13.65
N LEU A 124 -4.14 -5.09 -13.99
CA LEU A 124 -3.45 -4.13 -13.14
C LEU A 124 -4.46 -3.41 -12.23
N ARG A 125 -4.37 -3.62 -10.94
CA ARG A 125 -5.15 -2.93 -9.91
C ARG A 125 -4.53 -1.57 -9.63
N LEU A 126 -5.30 -0.49 -9.85
CA LEU A 126 -4.89 0.89 -9.61
C LEU A 126 -5.59 1.47 -8.39
N SER A 127 -4.95 2.43 -7.74
CA SER A 127 -5.56 3.19 -6.64
C SER A 127 -4.92 4.56 -6.50
N PHE A 128 -5.60 5.45 -5.77
CA PHE A 128 -5.05 6.69 -5.24
C PHE A 128 -4.97 6.63 -3.72
N HIS A 129 -4.12 7.49 -3.18
CA HIS A 129 -4.07 7.78 -1.75
C HIS A 129 -3.65 9.24 -1.59
N PRO A 130 -4.61 10.16 -1.51
CA PRO A 130 -4.33 11.59 -1.36
C PRO A 130 -3.53 11.88 -0.09
N SER A 131 -2.96 13.08 -0.04
CA SER A 131 -2.17 13.50 1.11
C SER A 131 -3.03 13.60 2.38
N GLN A 132 -2.37 13.59 3.53
CA GLN A 132 -3.00 13.76 4.86
C GLN A 132 -3.78 15.08 5.05
N PHE A 133 -3.70 16.00 4.09
CA PHE A 133 -4.46 17.25 4.09
C PHE A 133 -5.88 17.10 3.54
N ILE A 134 -6.21 15.96 2.96
CA ILE A 134 -7.56 15.61 2.55
C ILE A 134 -8.29 15.03 3.76
N VAL A 135 -9.13 15.84 4.37
CA VAL A 135 -9.79 15.56 5.65
C VAL A 135 -11.31 15.79 5.57
N LEU A 136 -12.09 14.74 5.80
CA LEU A 136 -13.55 14.79 5.77
C LEU A 136 -14.16 15.16 7.13
N ASN A 137 -13.38 15.13 8.20
CA ASN A 137 -13.82 15.36 9.57
C ASN A 137 -13.40 16.71 10.13
N SER A 138 -12.87 17.62 9.29
CA SER A 138 -12.51 18.96 9.74
C SER A 138 -13.71 19.75 10.26
N PRO A 139 -13.57 20.52 11.35
CA PRO A 139 -14.57 21.50 11.76
C PRO A 139 -14.66 22.68 10.79
N ASP A 140 -13.65 22.92 9.96
CA ASP A 140 -13.65 23.96 8.94
C ASP A 140 -14.36 23.45 7.66
N PRO A 141 -15.54 24.01 7.32
CA PRO A 141 -16.29 23.56 6.14
C PRO A 141 -15.57 23.86 4.82
N VAL A 142 -14.73 24.91 4.76
CA VAL A 142 -13.98 25.24 3.54
C VAL A 142 -12.95 24.14 3.25
N LEU A 143 -12.27 23.66 4.29
CA LEU A 143 -11.30 22.55 4.14
C LEU A 143 -12.00 21.24 3.74
N VAL A 144 -13.19 20.97 4.29
CA VAL A 144 -14.00 19.81 3.91
C VAL A 144 -14.41 19.89 2.44
N GLN A 145 -14.88 21.05 1.94
CA GLN A 145 -15.26 21.21 0.54
C GLN A 145 -14.08 21.05 -0.43
N LYS A 146 -12.89 21.56 -0.09
CA LYS A 146 -11.66 21.34 -0.86
C LYS A 146 -11.33 19.85 -0.91
N SER A 147 -11.41 19.17 0.24
CA SER A 147 -11.17 17.73 0.32
C SER A 147 -12.15 16.92 -0.54
N ILE A 148 -13.43 17.29 -0.54
CA ILE A 148 -14.45 16.66 -1.39
C ILE A 148 -14.15 16.88 -2.88
N ALA A 149 -13.70 18.08 -3.27
CA ALA A 149 -13.34 18.36 -4.66
C ALA A 149 -12.16 17.50 -5.14
N ASP A 150 -11.12 17.34 -4.31
CA ASP A 150 -9.97 16.48 -4.61
C ASP A 150 -10.38 15.00 -4.75
N LEU A 151 -11.23 14.52 -3.84
CA LEU A 151 -11.77 13.15 -3.90
C LEU A 151 -12.63 12.94 -5.14
N ALA A 152 -13.43 13.94 -5.52
CA ALA A 152 -14.25 13.90 -6.73
C ALA A 152 -13.39 13.79 -7.99
N ALA A 153 -12.32 14.58 -8.11
CA ALA A 153 -11.40 14.54 -9.23
C ALA A 153 -10.70 13.18 -9.36
N GLN A 154 -10.23 12.60 -8.23
CA GLN A 154 -9.60 11.28 -8.25
C GLN A 154 -10.60 10.17 -8.58
N ALA A 155 -11.80 10.22 -8.03
CA ALA A 155 -12.87 9.28 -8.37
C ALA A 155 -13.26 9.37 -9.85
N GLU A 156 -13.36 10.58 -10.41
CA GLU A 156 -13.65 10.80 -11.81
C GLU A 156 -12.55 10.22 -12.71
N MET A 157 -11.29 10.42 -12.42
CA MET A 157 -10.21 9.82 -13.19
C MET A 157 -10.30 8.28 -13.24
N LEU A 158 -10.59 7.61 -12.11
CA LEU A 158 -10.81 6.15 -12.09
C LEU A 158 -12.03 5.75 -12.93
N ASP A 159 -13.09 6.55 -12.91
CA ASP A 159 -14.29 6.31 -13.71
C ASP A 159 -14.04 6.53 -15.21
N ARG A 160 -13.32 7.58 -15.60
CA ARG A 160 -12.90 7.82 -17.00
C ARG A 160 -11.98 6.73 -17.54
N MET A 161 -11.19 6.12 -16.66
CA MET A 161 -10.42 4.91 -16.99
C MET A 161 -11.29 3.64 -17.07
N GLU A 162 -12.59 3.70 -16.75
CA GLU A 162 -13.53 2.58 -16.74
C GLU A 162 -13.05 1.42 -15.88
N LEU A 163 -12.45 1.71 -14.71
CA LEU A 163 -11.94 0.70 -13.80
C LEU A 163 -13.04 0.14 -12.91
N GLY A 164 -12.90 -1.14 -12.53
CA GLY A 164 -13.81 -1.84 -11.62
C GLY A 164 -13.82 -1.27 -10.20
N SER A 165 -14.64 -1.84 -9.34
CA SER A 165 -14.80 -1.43 -7.93
C SER A 165 -13.56 -1.69 -7.06
N GLU A 166 -12.59 -2.47 -7.54
CA GLU A 166 -11.29 -2.67 -6.88
C GLU A 166 -10.36 -1.44 -6.96
N ALA A 167 -10.65 -0.51 -7.88
CA ALA A 167 -9.91 0.74 -8.02
C ALA A 167 -10.47 1.80 -7.07
N VAL A 168 -9.72 2.15 -6.04
CA VAL A 168 -10.20 2.92 -4.89
C VAL A 168 -9.33 4.13 -4.58
N VAL A 169 -9.91 5.08 -3.85
CA VAL A 169 -9.23 6.23 -3.25
C VAL A 169 -9.17 5.98 -1.74
N VAL A 170 -7.96 5.82 -1.21
CA VAL A 170 -7.72 5.53 0.21
C VAL A 170 -7.59 6.85 0.97
N VAL A 171 -8.24 6.99 2.11
CA VAL A 171 -8.11 8.16 2.98
C VAL A 171 -7.95 7.75 4.44
N HIS A 172 -7.28 8.61 5.21
CA HIS A 172 -7.33 8.56 6.67
C HIS A 172 -8.54 9.34 7.20
N ALA A 173 -8.91 9.11 8.45
CA ALA A 173 -10.03 9.85 9.04
C ALA A 173 -9.74 11.35 9.22
N GLY A 174 -8.48 11.73 9.44
CA GLY A 174 -8.03 13.11 9.56
C GLY A 174 -7.58 13.52 10.95
N GLY A 175 -7.82 14.76 11.36
CA GLY A 175 -7.47 15.27 12.68
C GLY A 175 -8.51 14.92 13.75
N THR A 176 -8.09 14.74 15.00
CA THR A 176 -9.03 14.52 16.13
C THR A 176 -9.73 15.81 16.57
N TYR A 177 -9.04 16.94 16.42
CA TYR A 177 -9.54 18.25 16.85
C TYR A 177 -9.98 18.28 18.33
N GLY A 178 -9.26 17.53 19.18
CA GLY A 178 -9.49 17.44 20.62
C GLY A 178 -10.38 16.27 21.07
N ASP A 179 -11.20 15.69 20.18
CA ASP A 179 -12.10 14.60 20.52
C ASP A 179 -12.21 13.61 19.34
N VAL A 180 -11.86 12.33 19.59
CA VAL A 180 -11.88 11.25 18.59
C VAL A 180 -13.31 10.91 18.18
N ASP A 181 -14.23 10.81 19.16
CA ASP A 181 -15.63 10.43 18.92
C ASP A 181 -16.37 11.50 18.11
N GLU A 182 -16.17 12.76 18.44
CA GLU A 182 -16.70 13.87 17.64
C GLU A 182 -16.06 13.89 16.24
N GLY A 183 -14.77 13.57 16.13
CA GLY A 183 -14.09 13.42 14.85
C GLY A 183 -14.71 12.33 14.00
N CYS A 184 -15.01 11.17 14.57
CA CYS A 184 -15.76 10.08 13.92
C CYS A 184 -17.15 10.54 13.46
N ASN A 185 -17.88 11.24 14.33
CA ASN A 185 -19.24 11.73 14.03
C ASN A 185 -19.23 12.75 12.89
N ARG A 186 -18.27 13.68 12.85
CA ARG A 186 -18.09 14.62 11.73
C ARG A 186 -17.78 13.89 10.43
N TRP A 187 -16.90 12.88 10.48
CA TRP A 187 -16.57 12.06 9.31
C TRP A 187 -17.80 11.34 8.76
N ILE A 188 -18.58 10.67 9.63
CA ILE A 188 -19.82 9.97 9.29
C ILE A 188 -20.83 10.94 8.66
N LYS A 189 -21.03 12.11 9.25
CA LYS A 189 -21.92 13.16 8.73
C LYS A 189 -21.50 13.57 7.33
N THR A 190 -20.22 13.90 7.13
CA THR A 190 -19.68 14.31 5.82
C THR A 190 -19.81 13.19 4.78
N TYR A 191 -19.44 11.96 5.14
CA TYR A 191 -19.54 10.81 4.22
C TYR A 191 -20.97 10.61 3.67
N ARG A 192 -21.98 10.80 4.51
CA ARG A 192 -23.39 10.68 4.10
C ARG A 192 -23.81 11.74 3.06
N THR A 193 -23.14 12.87 3.00
CA THR A 193 -23.38 13.94 2.02
C THR A 193 -22.63 13.74 0.70
N LEU A 194 -21.62 12.86 0.67
CA LEU A 194 -20.83 12.61 -0.54
C LEU A 194 -21.69 12.03 -1.66
N SER A 195 -21.37 12.41 -2.89
CA SER A 195 -22.03 11.86 -4.07
C SER A 195 -21.78 10.33 -4.17
N PRO A 196 -22.71 9.55 -4.78
CA PRO A 196 -22.50 8.13 -5.02
C PRO A 196 -21.21 7.82 -5.80
N LYS A 197 -20.79 8.73 -6.70
CA LYS A 197 -19.54 8.59 -7.47
C LYS A 197 -18.30 8.58 -6.56
N ILE A 198 -18.26 9.44 -5.54
CA ILE A 198 -17.16 9.45 -4.56
C ILE A 198 -17.27 8.23 -3.64
N ARG A 199 -18.45 7.98 -3.05
CA ARG A 199 -18.63 6.89 -2.06
C ARG A 199 -18.23 5.52 -2.60
N ARG A 200 -18.52 5.20 -3.86
CA ARG A 200 -18.15 3.89 -4.44
C ARG A 200 -16.64 3.69 -4.63
N ARG A 201 -15.85 4.77 -4.59
CA ARG A 201 -14.38 4.73 -4.74
C ARG A 201 -13.65 4.90 -3.41
N LEU A 202 -14.31 5.45 -2.40
CA LEU A 202 -13.68 5.80 -1.13
C LEU A 202 -13.53 4.58 -0.23
N VAL A 203 -12.34 4.43 0.37
CA VAL A 203 -12.04 3.46 1.42
C VAL A 203 -11.28 4.16 2.55
N LEU A 204 -11.50 3.72 3.79
CA LEU A 204 -10.95 4.33 4.99
C LEU A 204 -9.87 3.45 5.60
N GLU A 205 -8.75 4.05 6.00
CA GLU A 205 -7.58 3.39 6.59
C GLU A 205 -7.42 3.75 8.05
N ASN A 206 -7.00 2.78 8.90
CA ASN A 206 -6.58 3.04 10.27
C ASN A 206 -5.26 3.83 10.30
N ASP A 207 -5.08 4.64 11.35
CA ASP A 207 -3.98 5.60 11.50
C ASP A 207 -2.97 5.12 12.54
N ASP A 208 -1.76 5.66 12.51
CA ASP A 208 -0.65 5.31 13.39
C ASP A 208 -0.67 6.04 14.75
N SER A 209 -1.59 6.99 14.95
CA SER A 209 -1.55 7.88 16.12
C SER A 209 -2.87 8.55 16.51
N ARG A 210 -3.91 8.52 15.69
CA ARG A 210 -5.14 9.31 15.88
C ARG A 210 -6.40 8.47 15.86
N TYR A 211 -6.60 7.67 14.81
CA TYR A 211 -7.78 6.81 14.65
C TYR A 211 -7.35 5.36 14.56
N SER A 212 -7.55 4.63 15.65
CA SER A 212 -7.22 3.22 15.74
C SER A 212 -8.09 2.36 14.81
N ALA A 213 -7.75 1.07 14.73
CA ALA A 213 -8.59 0.11 14.04
C ALA A 213 -10.03 0.05 14.59
N ALA A 214 -10.21 0.23 15.91
CA ALA A 214 -11.55 0.27 16.51
C ALA A 214 -12.35 1.50 16.07
N ASP A 215 -11.71 2.66 15.95
CA ASP A 215 -12.38 3.91 15.56
C ASP A 215 -12.86 3.85 14.11
N VAL A 216 -12.04 3.31 13.19
CA VAL A 216 -12.45 3.18 11.79
C VAL A 216 -13.48 2.06 11.60
N LEU A 217 -13.48 1.00 12.42
CA LEU A 217 -14.57 0.02 12.47
C LEU A 217 -15.89 0.67 12.88
N LYS A 218 -15.89 1.53 13.92
CA LYS A 218 -17.07 2.33 14.32
C LYS A 218 -17.61 3.18 13.16
N ILE A 219 -16.72 3.81 12.39
CA ILE A 219 -17.12 4.58 11.20
C ILE A 219 -17.72 3.66 10.12
N HIS A 220 -17.11 2.48 9.90
CA HIS A 220 -17.64 1.48 8.96
C HIS A 220 -19.04 1.01 9.35
N ASP A 221 -19.25 0.65 10.60
CA ASP A 221 -20.55 0.17 11.09
C ASP A 221 -21.67 1.21 10.87
N ALA A 222 -21.35 2.52 10.94
CA ALA A 222 -22.30 3.59 10.72
C ALA A 222 -22.52 4.00 9.25
N THR A 223 -21.62 3.61 8.35
CA THR A 223 -21.58 4.15 6.96
C THR A 223 -21.50 3.10 5.86
N GLY A 224 -21.00 1.91 6.18
CA GLY A 224 -20.69 0.87 5.21
C GLY A 224 -19.44 1.14 4.35
N VAL A 225 -18.61 2.17 4.68
CA VAL A 225 -17.37 2.45 3.94
C VAL A 225 -16.39 1.27 4.06
N PRO A 226 -15.84 0.72 2.95
CA PRO A 226 -14.85 -0.34 3.05
C PRO A 226 -13.56 0.14 3.72
N LEU A 227 -12.87 -0.77 4.43
CA LEU A 227 -11.71 -0.46 5.22
C LEU A 227 -10.43 -1.02 4.62
N ILE A 228 -9.35 -0.25 4.70
CA ILE A 228 -7.96 -0.69 4.51
C ILE A 228 -7.34 -0.93 5.86
N PHE A 229 -6.84 -2.14 6.09
CA PHE A 229 -6.02 -2.44 7.26
C PHE A 229 -4.57 -2.09 6.94
N ASP A 230 -4.00 -1.10 7.62
CA ASP A 230 -2.54 -0.91 7.63
C ASP A 230 -1.95 -1.62 8.84
N HIS A 231 -1.06 -2.57 8.57
CA HIS A 231 -0.43 -3.40 9.58
C HIS A 231 0.49 -2.60 10.51
N GLN A 232 1.33 -1.71 9.97
CA GLN A 232 2.24 -0.93 10.79
C GLN A 232 1.49 0.08 11.66
N HIS A 233 0.49 0.75 11.10
CA HIS A 233 -0.35 1.68 11.86
C HIS A 233 -1.05 0.97 13.03
N PHE A 234 -1.56 -0.24 12.80
CA PHE A 234 -2.17 -1.05 13.85
C PHE A 234 -1.18 -1.41 14.98
N LEU A 235 0.07 -1.75 14.63
CA LEU A 235 1.11 -2.01 15.64
C LEU A 235 1.51 -0.75 16.41
N CYS A 236 1.50 0.42 15.75
CA CYS A 236 1.83 1.70 16.38
C CYS A 236 0.71 2.23 17.28
N TYR A 237 -0.56 1.99 16.92
CA TYR A 237 -1.71 2.56 17.60
C TYR A 237 -2.89 1.59 17.71
N ASN A 238 -2.90 0.83 18.81
CA ASN A 238 -3.97 -0.12 19.16
C ASN A 238 -4.33 0.01 20.66
N PRO A 239 -4.85 1.18 21.09
CA PRO A 239 -5.13 1.44 22.51
C PRO A 239 -6.22 0.53 23.09
N GLN A 240 -7.08 -0.06 22.25
CA GLN A 240 -8.12 -1.00 22.68
C GLN A 240 -7.62 -2.44 22.81
N GLY A 241 -6.36 -2.72 22.48
CA GLY A 241 -5.77 -4.05 22.60
C GLY A 241 -6.43 -5.11 21.69
N LEU A 242 -6.87 -4.71 20.48
CA LEU A 242 -7.51 -5.63 19.55
C LEU A 242 -6.52 -6.69 19.06
N ASP A 243 -6.99 -7.93 18.91
CA ASP A 243 -6.23 -9.02 18.30
C ASP A 243 -6.08 -8.84 16.78
N LEU A 244 -4.87 -9.06 16.27
CA LEU A 244 -4.52 -8.87 14.86
C LEU A 244 -5.42 -9.67 13.91
N GLY A 245 -5.47 -10.99 14.07
CA GLY A 245 -6.17 -11.87 13.14
C GLY A 245 -7.68 -11.58 13.01
N PRO A 246 -8.43 -11.53 14.12
CA PRO A 246 -9.84 -11.14 14.10
C PRO A 246 -10.07 -9.74 13.51
N THR A 247 -9.21 -8.76 13.83
CA THR A 247 -9.34 -7.39 13.33
C THR A 247 -9.15 -7.32 11.82
N VAL A 248 -8.10 -7.92 11.28
CA VAL A 248 -7.87 -7.95 9.83
C VAL A 248 -9.03 -8.63 9.11
N ARG A 249 -9.58 -9.73 9.65
CA ARG A 249 -10.75 -10.40 9.05
C ARG A 249 -11.99 -9.49 9.01
N LYS A 250 -12.25 -8.66 10.04
CA LYS A 250 -13.33 -7.66 10.02
C LYS A 250 -13.10 -6.61 8.93
N PHE A 251 -11.88 -6.11 8.80
CA PHE A 251 -11.51 -5.17 7.73
C PHE A 251 -11.72 -5.77 6.34
N MET A 252 -11.28 -7.00 6.12
CA MET A 252 -11.52 -7.70 4.86
C MET A 252 -13.01 -7.93 4.59
N GLY A 253 -13.79 -8.26 5.62
CA GLY A 253 -15.25 -8.43 5.53
C GLY A 253 -16.02 -7.15 5.21
N SER A 254 -15.40 -5.96 5.37
CA SER A 254 -16.01 -4.66 5.01
C SER A 254 -16.12 -4.44 3.49
N TRP A 255 -15.40 -5.22 2.68
CA TRP A 255 -15.38 -5.06 1.23
C TRP A 255 -16.57 -5.75 0.56
N PRO A 256 -17.05 -5.23 -0.57
CA PRO A 256 -18.10 -5.89 -1.34
C PRO A 256 -17.70 -7.33 -1.74
N ALA A 257 -18.62 -8.26 -1.67
CA ALA A 257 -18.38 -9.71 -1.82
C ALA A 257 -17.58 -10.14 -3.07
N LYS A 258 -17.67 -9.37 -4.16
CA LYS A 258 -16.95 -9.66 -5.41
C LYS A 258 -15.64 -8.87 -5.59
N VAL A 259 -15.23 -8.12 -4.57
CA VAL A 259 -14.03 -7.29 -4.61
C VAL A 259 -13.02 -7.84 -3.65
N ARG A 260 -11.87 -8.30 -4.17
CA ARG A 260 -10.77 -8.74 -3.32
C ARG A 260 -10.31 -7.58 -2.43
N PRO A 261 -10.28 -7.74 -1.10
CA PRO A 261 -9.78 -6.74 -0.17
C PRO A 261 -8.33 -6.35 -0.47
N LYS A 262 -7.91 -5.23 0.05
CA LYS A 262 -6.51 -4.78 0.01
C LYS A 262 -6.10 -4.34 1.41
N ILE A 263 -4.90 -4.71 1.82
CA ILE A 263 -4.25 -4.22 3.03
C ILE A 263 -2.99 -3.43 2.67
N HIS A 264 -2.53 -2.59 3.61
CA HIS A 264 -1.22 -1.96 3.53
C HIS A 264 -0.24 -2.67 4.45
N PHE A 265 1.01 -2.73 4.03
CA PHE A 265 2.11 -3.29 4.80
C PHE A 265 3.36 -2.46 4.65
N SER A 266 4.00 -2.18 5.77
CA SER A 266 5.35 -1.67 5.86
C SER A 266 6.00 -2.17 7.15
N SER A 267 7.31 -1.98 7.27
CA SER A 267 8.04 -2.22 8.51
C SER A 267 8.46 -0.90 9.13
N PRO A 268 8.55 -0.81 10.46
CA PRO A 268 8.99 0.40 11.13
C PRO A 268 10.45 0.72 10.78
N ARG A 269 10.75 2.00 10.72
CA ARG A 269 12.11 2.48 10.48
C ARG A 269 12.97 2.31 11.73
N THR A 270 14.01 1.49 11.64
CA THR A 270 14.91 1.15 12.74
C THR A 270 16.25 1.87 12.69
N GLU A 271 16.55 2.60 11.60
CA GLU A 271 17.86 3.20 11.39
C GLU A 271 18.04 4.49 12.22
N LEU A 272 19.23 4.64 12.80
CA LEU A 272 19.76 5.91 13.27
C LEU A 272 20.09 6.79 12.06
N ARG A 273 19.59 8.02 12.01
CA ARG A 273 19.82 8.94 10.89
C ARG A 273 20.59 10.18 11.32
N GLU A 274 21.56 10.56 10.52
CA GLU A 274 22.18 11.87 10.60
C GLU A 274 21.34 12.88 9.80
N LEU A 275 20.90 13.93 10.46
CA LEU A 275 20.11 14.99 9.82
C LEU A 275 20.82 16.34 9.97
N LYS A 276 20.94 17.07 8.87
CA LYS A 276 21.36 18.49 8.92
C LYS A 276 20.14 19.34 9.31
N ARG A 277 20.09 19.82 10.53
CA ARG A 277 19.08 20.78 10.99
C ARG A 277 19.60 22.20 10.81
N ARG A 278 18.90 23.00 10.02
CA ARG A 278 19.20 24.41 9.85
C ARG A 278 18.39 25.22 10.86
N ASP A 279 19.09 25.95 11.73
CA ASP A 279 18.46 26.89 12.64
C ASP A 279 17.82 28.04 11.82
N ARG A 280 16.57 28.36 12.12
CA ARG A 280 15.80 29.36 11.37
C ARG A 280 16.32 30.81 11.58
N LYS A 281 16.88 31.10 12.78
CA LYS A 281 17.36 32.44 13.16
C LYS A 281 18.81 32.64 12.75
N THR A 282 19.69 31.73 13.14
CA THR A 282 21.13 31.84 12.90
C THR A 282 21.58 31.36 11.54
N ARG A 283 20.70 30.64 10.79
CA ARG A 283 20.99 30.01 9.49
C ARG A 283 22.12 28.96 9.55
N LYS A 284 22.67 28.68 10.72
CA LYS A 284 23.70 27.65 10.91
C LYS A 284 23.09 26.26 10.79
N SER A 285 23.83 25.37 10.16
CA SER A 285 23.45 23.94 10.05
C SER A 285 24.17 23.14 11.14
N THR A 286 23.44 22.38 11.91
CA THR A 286 23.96 21.46 12.91
C THR A 286 23.62 20.03 12.49
N LEU A 287 24.57 19.12 12.62
CA LEU A 287 24.35 17.69 12.46
C LEU A 287 23.65 17.17 13.73
N VAL A 288 22.51 16.51 13.58
CA VAL A 288 21.79 15.88 14.70
C VAL A 288 21.53 14.42 14.39
N LEU A 289 21.70 13.55 15.39
CA LEU A 289 21.36 12.15 15.30
C LEU A 289 19.88 11.99 15.64
N GLN A 290 19.10 11.42 14.72
CA GLN A 290 17.69 11.08 14.94
C GLN A 290 17.59 9.58 15.24
N PRO A 291 17.08 9.20 16.42
CA PRO A 291 16.83 7.81 16.75
C PRO A 291 15.77 7.20 15.82
N PRO A 292 15.54 5.88 15.86
CA PRO A 292 14.46 5.22 15.15
C PRO A 292 13.10 5.91 15.37
N VAL A 293 12.30 5.99 14.32
CA VAL A 293 10.92 6.52 14.36
C VAL A 293 10.00 5.38 13.96
N TRP A 294 9.34 4.80 14.94
CA TRP A 294 8.55 3.57 14.75
C TRP A 294 7.34 3.75 13.85
N THR A 295 6.75 4.94 13.81
CA THR A 295 5.67 5.31 12.89
C THR A 295 6.17 5.60 11.47
N GLY A 296 7.49 5.76 11.27
CA GLY A 296 8.07 5.96 9.95
C GLY A 296 8.30 4.64 9.22
N HIS A 297 8.00 4.61 7.92
CA HIS A 297 8.27 3.43 7.09
C HIS A 297 9.77 3.24 6.85
N ALA A 298 10.25 2.00 6.93
CA ALA A 298 11.59 1.59 6.54
C ALA A 298 11.78 1.70 5.01
N ASP A 299 13.02 1.66 4.57
CA ASP A 299 13.34 1.63 3.13
C ASP A 299 12.91 0.30 2.49
N PHE A 300 13.05 -0.82 3.22
CA PHE A 300 12.64 -2.15 2.79
C PHE A 300 11.67 -2.77 3.81
N CYS A 301 10.81 -3.67 3.34
CA CYS A 301 9.97 -4.48 4.21
C CYS A 301 10.81 -5.60 4.85
N HIS A 302 10.65 -5.81 6.16
CA HIS A 302 11.27 -6.91 6.87
C HIS A 302 10.57 -8.24 6.48
N PRO A 303 11.26 -9.20 5.83
CA PRO A 303 10.61 -10.35 5.24
C PRO A 303 9.94 -11.25 6.29
N PHE A 304 10.53 -11.40 7.46
CA PHE A 304 9.99 -12.28 8.50
C PHE A 304 8.75 -11.69 9.18
N GLU A 305 8.63 -10.36 9.32
CA GLU A 305 7.39 -9.71 9.75
C GLU A 305 6.27 -9.96 8.74
N PHE A 306 6.57 -9.77 7.44
CA PHE A 306 5.63 -10.06 6.37
C PHE A 306 5.19 -11.53 6.36
N ILE A 307 6.13 -12.47 6.47
CA ILE A 307 5.85 -13.91 6.50
C ILE A 307 4.98 -14.26 7.71
N THR A 308 5.25 -13.67 8.88
CA THR A 308 4.45 -13.88 10.09
C THR A 308 3.02 -13.41 9.89
N LEU A 309 2.81 -12.22 9.31
CA LEU A 309 1.48 -11.72 8.97
C LEU A 309 0.77 -12.66 7.99
N MET A 310 1.45 -13.10 6.92
CA MET A 310 0.86 -13.97 5.91
C MET A 310 0.47 -15.35 6.46
N ARG A 311 1.20 -15.87 7.44
CA ARG A 311 0.86 -17.11 8.16
C ARG A 311 -0.33 -16.92 9.10
N ALA A 312 -0.38 -15.79 9.83
CA ALA A 312 -1.53 -15.45 10.69
C ALA A 312 -2.84 -15.27 9.90
N LEU A 313 -2.72 -14.97 8.60
CA LEU A 313 -3.84 -14.78 7.66
C LEU A 313 -3.89 -15.89 6.59
N GLU A 314 -3.48 -17.11 6.96
CA GLU A 314 -3.56 -18.25 6.04
C GLU A 314 -5.01 -18.50 5.63
N GLY A 315 -5.22 -18.83 4.34
CA GLY A 315 -6.55 -19.05 3.75
C GLY A 315 -7.32 -17.77 3.39
N ALA A 316 -6.86 -16.59 3.81
CA ALA A 316 -7.51 -15.33 3.43
C ALA A 316 -7.03 -14.81 2.06
N GLU A 317 -7.97 -14.25 1.29
CA GLU A 317 -7.74 -13.72 -0.06
C GLU A 317 -7.73 -12.18 -0.03
N PHE A 318 -6.55 -11.58 -0.22
CA PHE A 318 -6.37 -10.12 -0.22
C PHE A 318 -5.10 -9.72 -1.00
N ASP A 319 -5.08 -8.51 -1.53
CA ASP A 319 -3.89 -7.92 -2.14
C ASP A 319 -3.12 -7.09 -1.10
N VAL A 320 -1.80 -6.91 -1.27
CA VAL A 320 -0.96 -6.16 -0.34
C VAL A 320 -0.25 -5.01 -1.04
N MET A 321 -0.51 -3.78 -0.60
CA MET A 321 0.22 -2.58 -0.99
C MET A 321 1.38 -2.34 -0.03
N LEU A 322 2.60 -2.34 -0.55
CA LEU A 322 3.79 -2.05 0.23
C LEU A 322 4.01 -0.53 0.33
N GLU A 323 4.25 -0.05 1.54
CA GLU A 323 4.52 1.37 1.79
C GLU A 323 5.99 1.66 2.13
N ALA A 324 6.89 0.75 1.80
CA ALA A 324 8.33 0.94 1.95
C ALA A 324 8.85 2.12 1.12
N LYS A 325 9.87 2.82 1.61
CA LYS A 325 10.42 4.02 0.95
C LYS A 325 11.17 3.70 -0.32
N SER A 326 11.77 2.51 -0.43
CA SER A 326 12.44 2.03 -1.64
C SER A 326 11.49 1.46 -2.71
N LYS A 327 10.17 1.63 -2.54
CA LYS A 327 9.14 1.45 -3.56
C LYS A 327 9.21 0.10 -4.30
N ASP A 328 9.40 0.17 -5.65
CA ASP A 328 9.57 -0.98 -6.53
C ASP A 328 10.78 -1.85 -6.14
N LEU A 329 11.89 -1.26 -5.71
CA LEU A 329 13.06 -2.00 -5.24
C LEU A 329 12.74 -2.83 -3.99
N ALA A 330 11.97 -2.26 -3.05
CA ALA A 330 11.51 -2.99 -1.87
C ALA A 330 10.59 -4.15 -2.24
N LEU A 331 9.68 -3.96 -3.20
CA LEU A 331 8.80 -5.02 -3.69
C LEU A 331 9.59 -6.15 -4.35
N LEU A 332 10.52 -5.83 -5.24
CA LEU A 332 11.34 -6.82 -5.94
C LEU A 332 12.25 -7.58 -4.95
N ARG A 333 12.78 -6.91 -3.93
CA ARG A 333 13.54 -7.56 -2.86
C ARG A 333 12.64 -8.50 -2.04
N LEU A 334 11.49 -8.04 -1.59
CA LEU A 334 10.57 -8.88 -0.82
C LEU A 334 10.15 -10.13 -1.61
N ARG A 335 9.90 -10.05 -2.91
CA ARG A 335 9.62 -11.22 -3.75
C ARG A 335 10.71 -12.28 -3.67
N ARG A 336 11.98 -11.87 -3.78
CA ARG A 336 13.14 -12.79 -3.65
C ARG A 336 13.22 -13.40 -2.26
N ASP A 337 13.02 -12.57 -1.24
CA ASP A 337 13.05 -13.03 0.16
C ASP A 337 11.93 -14.04 0.45
N LEU A 338 10.72 -13.83 -0.08
CA LEU A 338 9.62 -14.81 0.02
C LEU A 338 9.95 -16.13 -0.66
N GLN A 339 10.51 -16.08 -1.89
CA GLN A 339 10.92 -17.29 -2.61
C GLN A 339 11.99 -18.08 -1.85
N ARG A 340 12.87 -17.39 -1.13
CA ARG A 340 13.95 -17.99 -0.34
C ARG A 340 13.46 -18.54 1.01
N TYR A 341 12.75 -17.69 1.79
CA TYR A 341 12.47 -17.98 3.20
C TYR A 341 11.08 -18.57 3.44
N ALA A 342 10.15 -18.39 2.51
CA ALA A 342 8.77 -18.87 2.63
C ALA A 342 8.16 -19.23 1.26
N PRO A 343 8.65 -20.29 0.57
CA PRO A 343 8.17 -20.68 -0.76
C PRO A 343 6.65 -20.87 -0.83
N ALA A 344 6.03 -21.40 0.21
CA ALA A 344 4.56 -21.57 0.28
C ALA A 344 3.82 -20.22 0.26
N VAL A 345 4.37 -19.18 0.91
CA VAL A 345 3.84 -17.82 0.84
C VAL A 345 4.08 -17.22 -0.54
N ALA A 346 5.28 -17.44 -1.12
CA ALA A 346 5.62 -16.95 -2.45
C ALA A 346 4.63 -17.44 -3.52
N VAL A 347 4.25 -18.72 -3.47
CA VAL A 347 3.26 -19.33 -4.40
C VAL A 347 1.91 -18.60 -4.36
N ARG A 348 1.46 -18.11 -3.20
CA ARG A 348 0.22 -17.32 -3.10
C ARG A 348 0.26 -16.04 -3.95
N PHE A 349 1.44 -15.47 -4.17
CA PHE A 349 1.68 -14.31 -5.02
C PHE A 349 2.07 -14.68 -6.46
N GLY A 350 1.91 -15.96 -6.86
CA GLY A 350 2.27 -16.43 -8.18
C GLY A 350 3.77 -16.46 -8.46
N LEU A 351 4.60 -16.41 -7.42
CA LEU A 351 6.06 -16.43 -7.57
C LEU A 351 6.54 -17.89 -7.63
N PRO A 352 7.30 -18.28 -8.68
CA PRO A 352 7.81 -19.63 -8.78
C PRO A 352 8.83 -19.93 -7.67
N ALA A 353 8.97 -21.20 -7.32
CA ALA A 353 10.06 -21.64 -6.45
C ALA A 353 11.42 -21.34 -7.09
N LEU A 354 12.39 -20.89 -6.31
CA LEU A 354 13.75 -20.69 -6.81
C LEU A 354 14.39 -22.05 -7.12
N ARG A 355 14.91 -22.20 -8.33
CA ARG A 355 15.71 -23.39 -8.71
C ARG A 355 17.10 -23.40 -8.06
N HIS A 356 17.58 -22.24 -7.69
CA HIS A 356 18.85 -22.02 -7.00
C HIS A 356 18.71 -20.86 -6.03
N ILE A 357 19.21 -21.01 -4.78
CA ILE A 357 19.21 -19.93 -3.79
C ILE A 357 20.35 -18.98 -4.12
N PRO A 358 20.06 -17.72 -4.52
CA PRO A 358 21.13 -16.77 -4.80
C PRO A 358 21.94 -16.45 -3.55
N ASP A 359 23.23 -16.23 -3.73
CA ASP A 359 24.11 -15.74 -2.68
C ASP A 359 23.65 -14.33 -2.23
N GLU A 360 23.44 -14.14 -0.93
CA GLU A 360 23.03 -12.85 -0.35
C GLU A 360 24.10 -11.77 -0.49
N SER A 361 25.39 -12.20 -0.59
CA SER A 361 26.51 -11.28 -0.75
C SER A 361 26.55 -10.63 -2.15
N ARG A 362 25.79 -11.16 -3.11
CA ARG A 362 25.68 -10.50 -4.40
C ARG A 362 24.84 -9.24 -4.26
N THR A 363 25.54 -8.14 -4.16
CA THR A 363 25.03 -6.77 -4.30
C THR A 363 24.03 -6.72 -5.46
N ILE A 364 22.88 -6.10 -5.23
CA ILE A 364 22.04 -5.69 -6.35
C ILE A 364 22.92 -4.74 -7.16
N LEU A 365 23.38 -5.21 -8.33
CA LEU A 365 23.99 -4.34 -9.32
C LEU A 365 22.93 -3.33 -9.76
N VAL A 366 22.78 -2.27 -9.01
CA VAL A 366 22.44 -0.96 -9.57
C VAL A 366 23.69 -0.67 -10.40
N GLU A 367 23.54 -0.51 -11.72
CA GLU A 367 24.65 -0.17 -12.59
C GLU A 367 25.54 0.84 -11.86
N GLU A 368 26.83 0.54 -11.70
CA GLU A 368 27.78 1.32 -10.89
C GLU A 368 27.75 2.83 -11.22
N ASN A 369 27.38 3.18 -12.44
CA ASN A 369 27.12 4.54 -12.91
C ASN A 369 25.99 5.30 -12.16
N ALA A 370 25.08 4.62 -11.46
CA ALA A 370 23.98 5.29 -10.78
C ALA A 370 24.35 5.77 -9.36
N LEU A 371 25.20 5.02 -8.66
CA LEU A 371 25.69 5.40 -7.32
C LEU A 371 26.76 6.50 -7.41
N GLU A 372 27.67 6.42 -8.39
CA GLU A 372 28.65 7.48 -8.65
C GLU A 372 27.98 8.79 -9.11
N ALA A 373 26.98 8.71 -9.97
CA ALA A 373 26.20 9.88 -10.39
C ALA A 373 25.39 10.51 -9.23
N ALA A 374 24.91 9.72 -8.28
CA ALA A 374 24.24 10.21 -7.08
C ALA A 374 25.23 10.85 -6.08
N ALA A 375 26.39 10.25 -5.90
CA ALA A 375 27.48 10.79 -5.05
C ALA A 375 28.05 12.09 -5.61
N MET A 376 28.30 12.17 -6.94
CA MET A 376 28.78 13.38 -7.60
C MET A 376 27.77 14.53 -7.61
N ARG A 377 26.47 14.25 -7.59
CA ARG A 377 25.44 15.29 -7.47
C ARG A 377 25.30 15.81 -6.04
N SER A 378 25.52 14.96 -5.04
CA SER A 378 25.56 15.36 -3.63
C SER A 378 26.73 16.31 -3.33
N SER A 379 27.89 16.08 -3.94
CA SER A 379 29.07 16.95 -3.77
C SER A 379 28.98 18.28 -4.54
N ARG A 380 28.26 18.36 -5.67
CA ARG A 380 28.05 19.60 -6.43
C ARG A 380 26.96 20.52 -5.84
N ASN A 381 26.09 20.01 -4.98
CA ASN A 381 25.11 20.84 -4.27
C ASN A 381 25.58 21.28 -2.87
N ALA A 382 26.82 20.99 -2.51
CA ALA A 382 27.47 21.35 -1.25
C ALA A 382 28.57 22.44 -1.42
N GLY A 383 28.72 23.00 -2.63
CA GLY A 383 29.60 24.13 -2.95
C GLY A 383 28.82 25.43 -3.10
#